data_2fa9ee0284716a11771babe0bfb015e5
#
_entry.id   2fa9ee0284716a11771babe0bfb015e5
#
_cell.length_a   1.000
_cell.length_b   1.000
_cell.length_c   1.000
_cell.angle_alpha   90.00
_cell.angle_beta   90.00
_cell.angle_gamma   90.00
#
_symmetry.space_group_name_H-M   'P 1'
#
loop_
_entity.id
_entity.type
_entity.pdbx_description
1 polymer ?
#
loop_
_entity_poly.entity_id
_entity_poly.type
_entity_poly.pdbx_seq_one_letter_code
_entity_poly.pdbx_strand_id
1 'polypeptide(L)'
;LSIRRQRQMCIRDSFYTLHRGLYDIAETRLNTILVDLNAEWFKSMFGEGPENTIVVASLCNGPGNYAFNGITKGEKRGIVIGCSTDKEGNPAYSRFLITVIVHELLHHYTNPCLAQYWSQIDSASQIIYPHVKEKMAKLAYGSTNSTMIEWFNNLLTIMYFKDNPNRGFTATHLTAWRQHEGFIWMERSMTFMEHFRNHRNLYSTIKDFMPEIVSFVNYTASDFDNVLKEYDNKEPYITDIFPISNSILPLGIDTIQIRFSKPMFGAYGIRPLDDKRISPPYTDYQPFWKDKYTFCIILDRSKLEKGKTYGFKLNRAFFQSEKTYPMKEDFPYTFKMPDE
;
A
#
# COMPACT_ATOMS: atom_id res chain seq x y z
N LEU A 1 33.64 -2.10 -32.65
CA LEU A 1 32.53 -2.60 -31.81
C LEU A 1 32.97 -3.71 -30.83
N SER A 2 33.92 -4.60 -31.17
CA SER A 2 34.39 -5.70 -30.33
C SER A 2 35.19 -5.20 -29.11
N ILE A 3 36.10 -4.24 -29.27
CA ILE A 3 36.97 -3.69 -28.19
C ILE A 3 36.13 -2.94 -27.14
N ARG A 4 35.11 -2.20 -27.55
CA ARG A 4 34.18 -1.54 -26.58
C ARG A 4 33.38 -2.55 -25.79
N ARG A 5 32.90 -3.62 -26.42
CA ARG A 5 32.19 -4.70 -25.72
C ARG A 5 33.10 -5.45 -24.76
N GLN A 6 34.31 -5.78 -25.17
CA GLN A 6 35.30 -6.42 -24.28
C GLN A 6 35.65 -5.53 -23.07
N ARG A 7 35.87 -4.22 -23.28
CA ARG A 7 36.14 -3.28 -22.18
C ARG A 7 34.97 -3.17 -21.20
N GLN A 8 33.72 -3.11 -21.71
CA GLN A 8 32.54 -3.10 -20.86
C GLN A 8 32.37 -4.40 -20.08
N MET A 9 32.66 -5.54 -20.67
CA MET A 9 32.64 -6.84 -19.98
C MET A 9 33.71 -6.90 -18.87
N CYS A 10 34.94 -6.51 -19.16
CA CYS A 10 36.00 -6.48 -18.14
C CYS A 10 35.68 -5.55 -16.96
N ILE A 11 35.15 -4.36 -17.24
CA ILE A 11 34.75 -3.41 -16.19
C ILE A 11 33.60 -4.01 -15.34
N ARG A 12 32.60 -4.60 -15.96
CA ARG A 12 31.49 -5.25 -15.28
C ARG A 12 31.97 -6.41 -14.41
N ASP A 13 32.80 -7.28 -14.95
CA ASP A 13 33.26 -8.48 -14.25
C ASP A 13 34.19 -8.13 -13.10
N SER A 14 35.06 -7.12 -13.28
CA SER A 14 35.91 -6.58 -12.21
C SER A 14 35.07 -5.92 -11.11
N PHE A 15 34.08 -5.13 -11.46
CA PHE A 15 33.16 -4.50 -10.50
C PHE A 15 32.38 -5.56 -9.71
N TYR A 16 31.81 -6.56 -10.39
CA TYR A 16 31.09 -7.65 -9.75
C TYR A 16 32.00 -8.42 -8.76
N THR A 17 33.21 -8.76 -9.20
CA THR A 17 34.18 -9.48 -8.35
C THR A 17 34.56 -8.68 -7.10
N LEU A 18 34.81 -7.37 -7.27
CA LEU A 18 35.16 -6.47 -6.17
C LEU A 18 34.00 -6.31 -5.15
N HIS A 19 32.75 -6.34 -5.61
CA HIS A 19 31.58 -6.13 -4.78
C HIS A 19 30.78 -7.41 -4.50
N ARG A 20 31.39 -8.59 -4.77
CA ARG A 20 30.70 -9.89 -4.65
C ARG A 20 30.05 -10.09 -3.28
N GLY A 21 30.70 -9.67 -2.19
CA GLY A 21 30.17 -9.80 -0.85
C GLY A 21 28.80 -9.12 -0.65
N LEU A 22 28.55 -7.98 -1.32
CA LEU A 22 27.22 -7.32 -1.26
C LEU A 22 26.15 -8.13 -2.01
N TYR A 23 26.50 -8.74 -3.16
CA TYR A 23 25.59 -9.61 -3.89
C TYR A 23 25.26 -10.87 -3.11
N ASP A 24 26.27 -11.50 -2.48
CA ASP A 24 26.08 -12.69 -1.65
C ASP A 24 25.17 -12.40 -0.44
N ILE A 25 25.32 -11.23 0.19
CA ILE A 25 24.44 -10.76 1.27
C ILE A 25 23.02 -10.55 0.75
N ALA A 26 22.87 -9.87 -0.40
CA ALA A 26 21.56 -9.60 -0.98
C ALA A 26 20.82 -10.90 -1.32
N GLU A 27 21.49 -11.83 -1.97
CA GLU A 27 20.93 -13.14 -2.33
C GLU A 27 20.54 -13.94 -1.08
N THR A 28 21.43 -14.03 -0.09
CA THR A 28 21.16 -14.74 1.16
C THR A 28 19.93 -14.17 1.88
N ARG A 29 19.87 -12.83 2.04
CA ARG A 29 18.75 -12.17 2.72
C ARG A 29 17.45 -12.28 1.92
N LEU A 30 17.49 -12.21 0.59
CA LEU A 30 16.31 -12.39 -0.25
C LEU A 30 15.80 -13.83 -0.18
N ASN A 31 16.68 -14.81 -0.21
CA ASN A 31 16.34 -16.23 -0.10
C ASN A 31 15.61 -16.56 1.21
N THR A 32 15.95 -15.90 2.33
CA THR A 32 15.21 -16.09 3.60
C THR A 32 13.74 -15.68 3.51
N ILE A 33 13.39 -14.80 2.57
CA ILE A 33 12.00 -14.36 2.33
C ILE A 33 11.33 -15.30 1.33
N LEU A 34 12.06 -15.75 0.31
CA LEU A 34 11.53 -16.62 -0.75
C LEU A 34 11.10 -18.01 -0.24
N VAL A 35 11.70 -18.52 0.84
CA VAL A 35 11.26 -19.78 1.46
C VAL A 35 9.82 -19.75 1.94
N ASP A 36 9.30 -18.56 2.14
CA ASP A 36 7.92 -18.34 2.54
C ASP A 36 6.92 -18.34 1.37
N LEU A 37 7.38 -18.38 0.13
CA LEU A 37 6.50 -18.41 -1.04
C LEU A 37 5.80 -19.76 -1.17
N ASN A 38 4.47 -19.74 -1.24
CA ASN A 38 3.66 -20.94 -1.52
C ASN A 38 3.48 -21.10 -3.04
N ALA A 39 4.37 -21.84 -3.68
CA ALA A 39 4.32 -22.11 -5.12
C ALA A 39 3.09 -22.95 -5.53
N GLU A 40 2.62 -23.86 -4.67
CA GLU A 40 1.44 -24.69 -4.94
C GLU A 40 0.15 -23.87 -5.04
N TRP A 41 0.09 -22.73 -4.34
CA TRP A 41 -1.04 -21.81 -4.51
C TRP A 41 -1.13 -21.30 -5.97
N PHE A 42 -0.01 -20.94 -6.58
CA PHE A 42 0.01 -20.51 -7.99
C PHE A 42 -0.46 -21.61 -8.93
N LYS A 43 0.00 -22.87 -8.72
CA LYS A 43 -0.48 -24.02 -9.50
C LYS A 43 -1.98 -24.21 -9.36
N SER A 44 -2.49 -24.10 -8.13
CA SER A 44 -3.92 -24.20 -7.87
C SER A 44 -4.71 -23.09 -8.56
N MET A 45 -4.18 -21.86 -8.60
CA MET A 45 -4.91 -20.71 -9.15
C MET A 45 -4.82 -20.62 -10.68
N PHE A 46 -3.68 -21.02 -11.28
CA PHE A 46 -3.40 -20.78 -12.70
C PHE A 46 -3.12 -22.03 -13.51
N GLY A 47 -3.00 -23.18 -12.88
CA GLY A 47 -2.58 -24.45 -13.52
C GLY A 47 -1.07 -24.58 -13.71
N GLU A 48 -0.29 -23.57 -13.35
CA GLU A 48 1.18 -23.55 -13.40
C GLU A 48 1.77 -22.75 -12.24
N GLY A 49 2.95 -23.14 -11.77
CA GLY A 49 3.67 -22.47 -10.69
C GLY A 49 4.76 -21.52 -11.17
N PRO A 50 5.42 -20.82 -10.22
CA PRO A 50 6.48 -19.86 -10.52
C PRO A 50 7.88 -20.48 -10.68
N GLU A 51 8.04 -21.79 -10.77
CA GLU A 51 9.34 -22.49 -10.68
C GLU A 51 10.34 -22.08 -11.77
N ASN A 52 9.84 -21.61 -12.92
CA ASN A 52 10.66 -21.13 -14.03
C ASN A 52 10.88 -19.62 -14.04
N THR A 53 10.60 -18.95 -12.91
CA THR A 53 10.77 -17.50 -12.78
C THR A 53 12.13 -17.16 -12.18
N ILE A 54 12.87 -16.25 -12.80
CA ILE A 54 14.11 -15.72 -12.27
C ILE A 54 13.79 -14.61 -11.26
N VAL A 55 14.38 -14.68 -10.08
CA VAL A 55 14.33 -13.58 -9.10
C VAL A 55 15.70 -12.89 -9.09
N VAL A 56 15.72 -11.61 -9.44
CA VAL A 56 16.93 -10.79 -9.50
C VAL A 56 16.98 -9.87 -8.28
N ALA A 57 17.97 -10.07 -7.41
CA ALA A 57 18.30 -9.12 -6.37
C ALA A 57 19.06 -7.93 -6.98
N SER A 58 18.44 -6.76 -7.09
CA SER A 58 19.05 -5.59 -7.71
C SER A 58 19.57 -4.60 -6.68
N LEU A 59 20.89 -4.37 -6.67
CA LEU A 59 21.53 -3.40 -5.79
C LEU A 59 21.45 -1.96 -6.30
N CYS A 60 21.14 -1.76 -7.59
CA CYS A 60 21.18 -0.45 -8.24
C CYS A 60 19.80 0.13 -8.50
N ASN A 61 18.73 -0.52 -8.03
CA ASN A 61 17.34 -0.18 -8.36
C ASN A 61 16.62 0.61 -7.25
N GLY A 62 17.31 0.87 -6.15
CA GLY A 62 16.65 1.41 -4.95
C GLY A 62 15.49 0.50 -4.51
N PRO A 63 14.39 1.06 -4.02
CA PRO A 63 13.21 0.28 -3.59
C PRO A 63 12.29 -0.15 -4.75
N GLY A 64 12.66 0.11 -6.02
CA GLY A 64 11.84 -0.23 -7.18
C GLY A 64 11.79 -1.74 -7.45
N ASN A 65 10.60 -2.24 -7.82
CA ASN A 65 10.35 -3.64 -8.13
C ASN A 65 9.55 -3.73 -9.42
N TYR A 66 9.75 -4.77 -10.22
CA TYR A 66 8.97 -4.99 -11.44
C TYR A 66 9.13 -6.40 -12.00
N ALA A 67 8.10 -6.86 -12.68
CA ALA A 67 8.13 -8.07 -13.47
C ALA A 67 8.66 -7.81 -14.89
N PHE A 68 9.31 -8.79 -15.49
CA PHE A 68 9.72 -8.76 -16.87
C PHE A 68 9.47 -10.10 -17.56
N ASN A 69 9.17 -10.06 -18.85
CA ASN A 69 9.08 -11.24 -19.70
C ASN A 69 10.28 -11.26 -20.64
N GLY A 70 10.76 -12.45 -20.98
CA GLY A 70 11.77 -12.61 -22.02
C GLY A 70 11.28 -12.07 -23.37
N ILE A 71 12.19 -11.46 -24.13
CA ILE A 71 11.88 -10.81 -25.42
C ILE A 71 11.66 -11.85 -26.53
N THR A 72 12.26 -13.04 -26.39
CA THR A 72 12.16 -14.12 -27.37
C THR A 72 11.49 -15.37 -26.79
N LYS A 73 10.90 -16.18 -27.69
CA LYS A 73 10.26 -17.44 -27.29
C LYS A 73 11.29 -18.38 -26.64
N GLY A 74 11.06 -18.74 -25.41
CA GLY A 74 11.95 -19.58 -24.60
C GLY A 74 12.87 -18.81 -23.63
N GLU A 75 12.88 -17.47 -23.67
CA GLU A 75 13.50 -16.68 -22.61
C GLU A 75 12.70 -16.76 -21.32
N LYS A 76 13.42 -16.75 -20.20
CA LYS A 76 12.81 -16.85 -18.88
C LYS A 76 12.09 -15.53 -18.50
N ARG A 77 10.92 -15.66 -17.91
CA ARG A 77 10.27 -14.56 -17.18
C ARG A 77 10.94 -14.35 -15.84
N GLY A 78 10.85 -13.16 -15.29
CA GLY A 78 11.47 -12.87 -14.00
C GLY A 78 10.90 -11.66 -13.30
N ILE A 79 11.37 -11.48 -12.08
CA ILE A 79 11.10 -10.28 -11.28
C ILE A 79 12.43 -9.66 -10.83
N VAL A 80 12.46 -8.35 -10.80
CA VAL A 80 13.57 -7.56 -10.23
C VAL A 80 13.12 -7.02 -8.90
N ILE A 81 13.89 -7.31 -7.86
CA ILE A 81 13.62 -6.86 -6.51
C ILE A 81 14.71 -5.90 -6.08
N GLY A 82 14.33 -4.65 -5.82
CA GLY A 82 15.20 -3.64 -5.26
C GLY A 82 15.46 -3.83 -3.79
N CYS A 83 16.49 -3.20 -3.26
CA CYS A 83 16.83 -3.24 -1.85
C CYS A 83 16.97 -1.83 -1.26
N SER A 84 16.80 -1.73 0.05
CA SER A 84 17.30 -0.64 0.88
C SER A 84 18.67 -1.00 1.44
N THR A 85 19.22 -0.14 2.29
CA THR A 85 20.47 -0.42 3.02
C THR A 85 20.21 -0.44 4.53
N ASP A 86 20.90 -1.31 5.24
CA ASP A 86 20.97 -1.27 6.70
C ASP A 86 21.95 -0.17 7.19
N LYS A 87 22.15 -0.09 8.49
CA LYS A 87 23.04 0.91 9.11
C LYS A 87 24.52 0.75 8.72
N GLU A 88 24.90 -0.46 8.36
CA GLU A 88 26.25 -0.83 7.92
C GLU A 88 26.43 -0.65 6.40
N GLY A 89 25.39 -0.24 5.67
CA GLY A 89 25.40 -0.05 4.22
C GLY A 89 25.17 -1.34 3.42
N ASN A 90 24.82 -2.45 4.07
CA ASN A 90 24.55 -3.71 3.38
C ASN A 90 23.12 -3.73 2.80
N PRO A 91 22.89 -4.50 1.70
CA PRO A 91 21.55 -4.70 1.15
C PRO A 91 20.58 -5.24 2.20
N ALA A 92 19.42 -4.57 2.34
CA ALA A 92 18.41 -4.90 3.33
C ALA A 92 17.03 -5.01 2.72
N TYR A 93 16.24 -5.94 3.22
CA TYR A 93 14.86 -6.20 2.80
C TYR A 93 13.93 -6.17 4.00
N SER A 94 12.77 -5.53 3.84
CA SER A 94 11.71 -5.61 4.83
C SER A 94 11.11 -7.02 4.85
N ARG A 95 10.71 -7.50 6.03
CA ARG A 95 9.93 -8.75 6.17
C ARG A 95 8.62 -8.75 5.35
N PHE A 96 8.14 -7.56 4.99
CA PHE A 96 6.94 -7.38 4.17
C PHE A 96 7.20 -7.51 2.67
N LEU A 97 8.45 -7.69 2.26
CA LEU A 97 8.83 -7.84 0.85
C LEU A 97 8.12 -9.02 0.18
N ILE A 98 7.75 -10.05 0.93
CA ILE A 98 6.95 -11.18 0.39
C ILE A 98 5.67 -10.70 -0.33
N THR A 99 5.04 -9.62 0.14
CA THR A 99 3.85 -9.04 -0.51
C THR A 99 4.18 -8.49 -1.90
N VAL A 100 5.33 -7.84 -2.02
CA VAL A 100 5.84 -7.32 -3.28
C VAL A 100 6.24 -8.45 -4.22
N ILE A 101 6.95 -9.47 -3.72
CA ILE A 101 7.35 -10.64 -4.51
C ILE A 101 6.13 -11.34 -5.10
N VAL A 102 5.10 -11.59 -4.29
CA VAL A 102 3.84 -12.19 -4.76
C VAL A 102 3.18 -11.31 -5.81
N HIS A 103 3.12 -10.00 -5.58
CA HIS A 103 2.56 -9.03 -6.51
C HIS A 103 3.28 -9.05 -7.87
N GLU A 104 4.62 -8.99 -7.86
CA GLU A 104 5.40 -9.00 -9.11
C GLU A 104 5.29 -10.35 -9.84
N LEU A 105 5.29 -11.47 -9.12
CA LEU A 105 5.08 -12.78 -9.73
C LEU A 105 3.71 -12.90 -10.39
N LEU A 106 2.68 -12.36 -9.77
CA LEU A 106 1.31 -12.42 -10.27
C LEU A 106 1.14 -11.73 -11.62
N HIS A 107 1.91 -10.69 -11.93
CA HIS A 107 1.85 -10.04 -13.26
C HIS A 107 2.06 -11.00 -14.43
N HIS A 108 2.84 -12.07 -14.24
CA HIS A 108 3.05 -13.10 -15.28
C HIS A 108 1.79 -13.91 -15.59
N TYR A 109 0.83 -13.94 -14.69
CA TYR A 109 -0.43 -14.69 -14.81
C TYR A 109 -1.62 -13.77 -15.09
N THR A 110 -1.72 -12.68 -14.36
CA THR A 110 -2.86 -11.76 -14.41
C THR A 110 -2.89 -10.94 -15.69
N ASN A 111 -1.73 -10.42 -16.14
CA ASN A 111 -1.66 -9.59 -17.32
C ASN A 111 -2.13 -10.31 -18.59
N PRO A 112 -1.67 -11.54 -18.90
CA PRO A 112 -2.16 -12.29 -20.05
C PRO A 112 -3.66 -12.64 -19.93
N CYS A 113 -4.14 -12.98 -18.73
CA CYS A 113 -5.56 -13.25 -18.51
C CYS A 113 -6.42 -12.03 -18.83
N LEU A 114 -6.08 -10.87 -18.27
CA LEU A 114 -6.85 -9.64 -18.46
C LEU A 114 -6.78 -9.15 -19.92
N ALA A 115 -5.61 -9.27 -20.57
CA ALA A 115 -5.43 -8.84 -21.95
C ALA A 115 -6.38 -9.54 -22.92
N GLN A 116 -6.69 -10.82 -22.71
CA GLN A 116 -7.64 -11.59 -23.55
C GLN A 116 -9.06 -11.06 -23.47
N TYR A 117 -9.43 -10.43 -22.36
CA TYR A 117 -10.78 -9.93 -22.11
C TYR A 117 -10.89 -8.40 -22.14
N TRP A 118 -9.79 -7.71 -22.50
CA TRP A 118 -9.73 -6.25 -22.43
C TRP A 118 -10.89 -5.56 -23.16
N SER A 119 -11.21 -5.99 -24.39
CA SER A 119 -12.31 -5.41 -25.17
C SER A 119 -13.67 -5.51 -24.51
N GLN A 120 -13.86 -6.43 -23.56
CA GLN A 120 -15.12 -6.64 -22.84
C GLN A 120 -15.24 -5.80 -21.58
N ILE A 121 -14.13 -5.24 -21.06
CA ILE A 121 -14.10 -4.41 -19.86
C ILE A 121 -13.63 -2.96 -20.13
N ASP A 122 -13.19 -2.64 -21.32
CA ASP A 122 -12.66 -1.31 -21.65
C ASP A 122 -13.70 -0.20 -21.37
N SER A 123 -14.95 -0.37 -21.82
CA SER A 123 -16.02 0.61 -21.54
C SER A 123 -16.27 0.80 -20.05
N ALA A 124 -16.27 -0.28 -19.27
CA ALA A 124 -16.40 -0.23 -17.81
C ALA A 124 -15.21 0.51 -17.17
N SER A 125 -14.00 0.26 -17.66
CA SER A 125 -12.79 0.93 -17.16
C SER A 125 -12.82 2.44 -17.42
N GLN A 126 -13.38 2.87 -18.56
CA GLN A 126 -13.59 4.29 -18.89
C GLN A 126 -14.58 4.98 -17.94
N ILE A 127 -15.56 4.25 -17.40
CA ILE A 127 -16.49 4.76 -16.38
C ILE A 127 -15.80 4.88 -15.01
N ILE A 128 -15.06 3.86 -14.61
CA ILE A 128 -14.42 3.78 -13.28
C ILE A 128 -13.25 4.79 -13.14
N TYR A 129 -12.38 4.85 -14.13
CA TYR A 129 -11.09 5.56 -14.05
C TYR A 129 -11.20 7.05 -13.70
N PRO A 130 -12.13 7.86 -14.24
CA PRO A 130 -12.25 9.27 -13.89
C PRO A 130 -12.41 9.54 -12.39
N HIS A 131 -13.10 8.64 -11.67
CA HIS A 131 -13.35 8.77 -10.24
C HIS A 131 -12.12 8.52 -9.36
N VAL A 132 -11.13 7.81 -9.87
CA VAL A 132 -9.92 7.38 -9.13
C VAL A 132 -8.63 7.94 -9.71
N LYS A 133 -8.69 8.65 -10.84
CA LYS A 133 -7.57 9.13 -11.65
C LYS A 133 -6.49 9.83 -10.83
N GLU A 134 -6.86 10.72 -9.92
CA GLU A 134 -5.89 11.49 -9.12
C GLU A 134 -5.09 10.59 -8.18
N LYS A 135 -5.75 9.61 -7.55
CA LYS A 135 -5.07 8.64 -6.69
C LYS A 135 -4.19 7.70 -7.52
N MET A 136 -4.70 7.22 -8.65
CA MET A 136 -3.97 6.33 -9.56
C MET A 136 -2.73 7.01 -10.17
N ALA A 137 -2.81 8.28 -10.54
CA ALA A 137 -1.68 9.04 -11.05
C ALA A 137 -0.52 9.15 -10.05
N LYS A 138 -0.82 9.25 -8.74
CA LYS A 138 0.19 9.27 -7.68
C LYS A 138 0.94 7.93 -7.53
N LEU A 139 0.33 6.85 -7.99
CA LEU A 139 0.89 5.49 -8.00
C LEU A 139 1.53 5.15 -9.35
N ALA A 140 1.64 6.10 -10.26
CA ALA A 140 2.10 5.92 -11.64
C ALA A 140 1.16 5.04 -12.52
N TYR A 141 -0.10 4.85 -12.13
CA TYR A 141 -1.12 4.14 -12.90
C TYR A 141 -1.94 5.13 -13.75
N GLY A 142 -1.28 5.75 -14.73
CA GLY A 142 -1.79 6.90 -15.49
C GLY A 142 -2.81 6.59 -16.59
N SER A 143 -3.36 5.37 -16.67
CA SER A 143 -4.33 4.96 -17.70
C SER A 143 -5.39 4.01 -17.17
N THR A 144 -6.49 3.86 -17.90
CA THR A 144 -7.53 2.86 -17.63
C THR A 144 -6.94 1.45 -17.62
N ASN A 145 -6.09 1.14 -18.60
CA ASN A 145 -5.47 -0.17 -18.73
C ASN A 145 -4.56 -0.48 -17.54
N SER A 146 -3.62 0.41 -17.19
CA SER A 146 -2.74 0.20 -16.04
C SER A 146 -3.52 0.08 -14.73
N THR A 147 -4.57 0.88 -14.54
CA THR A 147 -5.42 0.81 -13.35
C THR A 147 -6.10 -0.55 -13.22
N MET A 148 -6.65 -1.10 -14.31
CA MET A 148 -7.34 -2.40 -14.25
C MET A 148 -6.36 -3.57 -14.12
N ILE A 149 -5.19 -3.50 -14.75
CA ILE A 149 -4.11 -4.47 -14.56
C ILE A 149 -3.72 -4.54 -13.08
N GLU A 150 -3.46 -3.40 -12.49
CA GLU A 150 -3.06 -3.31 -11.09
C GLU A 150 -4.17 -3.69 -10.12
N TRP A 151 -5.43 -3.32 -10.42
CA TRP A 151 -6.57 -3.79 -9.64
C TRP A 151 -6.62 -5.31 -9.59
N PHE A 152 -6.59 -5.96 -10.74
CA PHE A 152 -6.70 -7.42 -10.83
C PHE A 152 -5.51 -8.13 -10.17
N ASN A 153 -4.31 -7.58 -10.38
CA ASN A 153 -3.09 -8.10 -9.76
C ASN A 153 -3.13 -7.96 -8.22
N ASN A 154 -3.55 -6.81 -7.71
CA ASN A 154 -3.72 -6.59 -6.27
C ASN A 154 -4.84 -7.46 -5.67
N LEU A 155 -5.93 -7.69 -6.40
CA LEU A 155 -7.00 -8.60 -5.97
C LEU A 155 -6.45 -10.00 -5.71
N LEU A 156 -5.67 -10.55 -6.64
CA LEU A 156 -5.08 -11.89 -6.47
C LEU A 156 -3.93 -11.90 -5.46
N THR A 157 -3.21 -10.78 -5.29
CA THR A 157 -2.25 -10.62 -4.18
C THR A 157 -2.97 -10.76 -2.84
N ILE A 158 -4.11 -10.09 -2.65
CA ILE A 158 -4.88 -10.18 -1.40
C ILE A 158 -5.44 -11.60 -1.21
N MET A 159 -5.89 -12.25 -2.28
CA MET A 159 -6.33 -13.65 -2.26
C MET A 159 -5.21 -14.59 -1.78
N TYR A 160 -3.97 -14.39 -2.28
CA TYR A 160 -2.82 -15.16 -1.82
C TYR A 160 -2.66 -15.06 -0.29
N PHE A 161 -2.69 -13.85 0.29
CA PHE A 161 -2.54 -13.66 1.74
C PHE A 161 -3.78 -14.10 2.54
N LYS A 162 -4.96 -14.11 1.94
CA LYS A 162 -6.15 -14.71 2.54
C LYS A 162 -6.01 -16.22 2.72
N ASP A 163 -5.43 -16.88 1.73
CA ASP A 163 -5.21 -18.34 1.73
C ASP A 163 -3.92 -18.74 2.48
N ASN A 164 -3.01 -17.77 2.74
CA ASN A 164 -1.75 -17.97 3.44
C ASN A 164 -1.60 -16.96 4.61
N PRO A 165 -2.42 -17.05 5.68
CA PRO A 165 -2.63 -15.97 6.66
C PRO A 165 -1.41 -15.65 7.55
N ASN A 166 -0.41 -16.51 7.63
CA ASN A 166 0.72 -16.36 8.58
C ASN A 166 1.93 -15.60 8.02
N ARG A 167 1.77 -14.84 6.92
CA ARG A 167 2.89 -14.26 6.17
C ARG A 167 2.98 -12.73 6.17
N GLY A 168 2.57 -12.10 7.25
CA GLY A 168 2.80 -10.66 7.47
C GLY A 168 1.54 -9.81 7.47
N PHE A 169 0.97 -9.46 6.32
CA PHE A 169 -0.27 -8.68 6.26
C PHE A 169 -1.49 -9.58 6.19
N THR A 170 -2.55 -9.19 6.90
CA THR A 170 -3.86 -9.83 6.75
C THR A 170 -4.53 -9.36 5.46
N ALA A 171 -5.38 -10.22 4.87
CA ALA A 171 -6.18 -9.84 3.71
C ALA A 171 -7.06 -8.59 3.98
N THR A 172 -7.60 -8.46 5.21
CA THR A 172 -8.36 -7.28 5.64
C THR A 172 -7.52 -6.00 5.58
N HIS A 173 -6.30 -6.05 6.11
CA HIS A 173 -5.38 -4.91 6.06
C HIS A 173 -5.03 -4.52 4.62
N LEU A 174 -4.67 -5.49 3.79
CA LEU A 174 -4.33 -5.26 2.39
C LEU A 174 -5.54 -4.70 1.60
N THR A 175 -6.75 -5.21 1.84
CA THR A 175 -7.98 -4.70 1.21
C THR A 175 -8.20 -3.23 1.55
N ALA A 176 -8.14 -2.86 2.82
CA ALA A 176 -8.31 -1.48 3.26
C ALA A 176 -7.21 -0.56 2.69
N TRP A 177 -5.96 -1.04 2.67
CA TRP A 177 -4.85 -0.33 2.09
C TRP A 177 -5.07 -0.04 0.60
N ARG A 178 -5.44 -1.05 -0.20
CA ARG A 178 -5.71 -0.87 -1.63
C ARG A 178 -6.92 0.01 -1.91
N GLN A 179 -7.96 -0.03 -1.08
CA GLN A 179 -9.08 0.92 -1.19
C GLN A 179 -8.61 2.36 -0.92
N HIS A 180 -7.77 2.57 0.08
CA HIS A 180 -7.22 3.90 0.37
C HIS A 180 -6.36 4.44 -0.78
N GLU A 181 -5.58 3.59 -1.43
CA GLU A 181 -4.79 3.93 -2.61
C GLU A 181 -5.65 4.31 -3.83
N GLY A 182 -6.92 3.93 -3.86
CA GLY A 182 -7.86 4.29 -4.92
C GLY A 182 -8.64 3.14 -5.55
N PHE A 183 -8.30 1.89 -5.26
CA PHE A 183 -9.08 0.72 -5.68
C PHE A 183 -10.30 0.55 -4.77
N ILE A 184 -11.16 1.58 -4.71
CA ILE A 184 -12.23 1.69 -3.71
C ILE A 184 -13.24 0.56 -3.74
N TRP A 185 -13.34 -0.19 -4.85
CA TRP A 185 -14.19 -1.39 -5.01
C TRP A 185 -13.51 -2.70 -4.57
N MET A 186 -12.30 -2.65 -3.97
CA MET A 186 -11.53 -3.85 -3.62
C MET A 186 -12.27 -4.76 -2.64
N GLU A 187 -13.01 -4.23 -1.67
CA GLU A 187 -13.77 -5.08 -0.74
C GLU A 187 -14.91 -5.83 -1.44
N ARG A 188 -15.62 -5.16 -2.36
CA ARG A 188 -16.61 -5.82 -3.24
C ARG A 188 -15.93 -6.92 -4.08
N SER A 189 -14.75 -6.63 -4.60
CA SER A 189 -13.97 -7.61 -5.38
C SER A 189 -13.60 -8.83 -4.53
N MET A 190 -13.16 -8.63 -3.29
CA MET A 190 -12.84 -9.73 -2.37
C MET A 190 -14.08 -10.55 -2.00
N THR A 191 -15.24 -9.90 -1.81
CA THR A 191 -16.52 -10.59 -1.57
C THR A 191 -16.94 -11.41 -2.80
N PHE A 192 -16.81 -10.84 -3.99
CA PHE A 192 -17.09 -11.53 -5.25
C PHE A 192 -16.20 -12.78 -5.45
N MET A 193 -14.92 -12.70 -5.08
CA MET A 193 -13.99 -13.83 -5.21
C MET A 193 -14.34 -15.01 -4.28
N GLU A 194 -15.20 -14.85 -3.27
CA GLU A 194 -15.73 -15.98 -2.52
C GLU A 194 -16.55 -16.92 -3.40
N HIS A 195 -17.19 -16.39 -4.46
CA HIS A 195 -17.87 -17.25 -5.44
C HIS A 195 -16.89 -18.21 -6.12
N PHE A 196 -15.74 -17.71 -6.57
CA PHE A 196 -14.69 -18.56 -7.12
C PHE A 196 -14.19 -19.61 -6.11
N ARG A 197 -13.94 -19.19 -4.87
CA ARG A 197 -13.43 -20.11 -3.81
C ARG A 197 -14.41 -21.24 -3.50
N ASN A 198 -15.70 -20.93 -3.49
CA ASN A 198 -16.75 -21.89 -3.13
C ASN A 198 -17.18 -22.79 -4.30
N HIS A 199 -16.77 -22.48 -5.53
CA HIS A 199 -17.17 -23.21 -6.75
C HIS A 199 -15.96 -23.71 -7.55
N ARG A 200 -14.89 -24.16 -6.86
CA ARG A 200 -13.68 -24.70 -7.50
C ARG A 200 -13.92 -25.94 -8.36
N ASN A 201 -15.02 -26.64 -8.15
CA ASN A 201 -15.47 -27.75 -8.99
C ASN A 201 -15.96 -27.27 -10.38
N LEU A 202 -16.42 -26.03 -10.52
CA LEU A 202 -16.84 -25.41 -11.79
C LEU A 202 -15.70 -24.60 -12.41
N TYR A 203 -14.90 -23.96 -11.59
CA TYR A 203 -13.81 -23.07 -12.00
C TYR A 203 -12.49 -23.61 -11.45
N SER A 204 -11.82 -24.46 -12.22
CA SER A 204 -10.55 -25.08 -11.79
C SER A 204 -9.43 -24.05 -11.62
N THR A 205 -9.42 -23.02 -12.47
CA THR A 205 -8.43 -21.94 -12.47
C THR A 205 -9.09 -20.58 -12.62
N ILE A 206 -8.32 -19.53 -12.41
CA ILE A 206 -8.77 -18.14 -12.66
C ILE A 206 -9.14 -17.93 -14.14
N LYS A 207 -8.50 -18.64 -15.08
CA LYS A 207 -8.84 -18.56 -16.50
C LYS A 207 -10.30 -18.99 -16.75
N ASP A 208 -10.74 -20.03 -16.06
CA ASP A 208 -12.13 -20.53 -16.17
C ASP A 208 -13.14 -19.52 -15.58
N PHE A 209 -12.69 -18.70 -14.61
CA PHE A 209 -13.52 -17.73 -13.90
C PHE A 209 -13.51 -16.33 -14.57
N MET A 210 -12.68 -16.11 -15.59
CA MET A 210 -12.57 -14.77 -16.26
C MET A 210 -13.90 -14.21 -16.78
N PRO A 211 -14.83 -14.99 -17.35
CA PRO A 211 -16.15 -14.45 -17.77
C PRO A 211 -16.93 -13.83 -16.61
N GLU A 212 -16.86 -14.42 -15.43
CA GLU A 212 -17.49 -13.90 -14.20
C GLU A 212 -16.81 -12.60 -13.74
N ILE A 213 -15.47 -12.54 -13.84
CA ILE A 213 -14.69 -11.32 -13.55
C ILE A 213 -15.10 -10.19 -14.50
N VAL A 214 -15.28 -10.45 -15.79
CA VAL A 214 -15.76 -9.48 -16.78
C VAL A 214 -17.16 -8.97 -16.37
N SER A 215 -18.07 -9.87 -16.02
CA SER A 215 -19.41 -9.53 -15.57
C SER A 215 -19.37 -8.66 -14.31
N PHE A 216 -18.50 -9.01 -13.35
CA PHE A 216 -18.30 -8.23 -12.12
C PHE A 216 -17.78 -6.82 -12.40
N VAL A 217 -16.80 -6.66 -13.30
CA VAL A 217 -16.25 -5.34 -13.66
C VAL A 217 -17.33 -4.45 -14.29
N ASN A 218 -18.09 -5.01 -15.24
CA ASN A 218 -19.18 -4.27 -15.90
C ASN A 218 -20.30 -3.89 -14.92
N TYR A 219 -20.67 -4.80 -14.02
CA TYR A 219 -21.63 -4.50 -12.94
C TYR A 219 -21.11 -3.40 -12.01
N THR A 220 -19.86 -3.51 -11.58
CA THR A 220 -19.21 -2.51 -10.70
C THR A 220 -19.22 -1.12 -11.34
N ALA A 221 -18.94 -1.02 -12.62
CA ALA A 221 -19.00 0.24 -13.36
C ALA A 221 -20.42 0.83 -13.39
N SER A 222 -21.43 0.00 -13.63
CA SER A 222 -22.84 0.45 -13.67
C SER A 222 -23.36 0.90 -12.30
N ASP A 223 -22.75 0.44 -11.20
CA ASP A 223 -23.15 0.73 -9.82
C ASP A 223 -22.10 1.59 -9.09
N PHE A 224 -21.23 2.30 -9.84
CA PHE A 224 -20.07 2.96 -9.25
C PHE A 224 -20.39 4.09 -8.28
N ASP A 225 -21.53 4.78 -8.45
CA ASP A 225 -22.01 5.78 -7.48
C ASP A 225 -22.25 5.19 -6.09
N ASN A 226 -22.73 3.94 -6.02
CA ASN A 226 -22.88 3.26 -4.73
C ASN A 226 -21.54 2.80 -4.18
N VAL A 227 -20.58 2.41 -5.04
CA VAL A 227 -19.19 2.12 -4.61
C VAL A 227 -18.57 3.34 -3.92
N LEU A 228 -18.73 4.53 -4.49
CA LEU A 228 -18.24 5.80 -3.91
C LEU A 228 -18.86 6.04 -2.53
N LYS A 229 -20.19 5.94 -2.40
CA LYS A 229 -20.90 6.12 -1.13
C LYS A 229 -20.46 5.12 -0.06
N GLU A 230 -20.27 3.85 -0.43
CA GLU A 230 -19.80 2.81 0.49
C GLU A 230 -18.40 3.10 0.99
N TYR A 231 -17.52 3.57 0.10
CA TYR A 231 -16.14 3.90 0.48
C TYR A 231 -16.07 5.13 1.38
N ASP A 232 -16.77 6.22 1.07
CA ASP A 232 -16.79 7.45 1.88
C ASP A 232 -17.21 7.18 3.34
N ASN A 233 -18.04 6.17 3.55
CA ASN A 233 -18.46 5.77 4.88
C ASN A 233 -17.42 4.96 5.67
N LYS A 234 -16.28 4.58 5.09
CA LYS A 234 -15.27 3.72 5.75
C LYS A 234 -14.14 4.49 6.41
N GLU A 235 -13.72 5.59 5.83
CA GLU A 235 -12.64 6.41 6.36
C GLU A 235 -13.08 7.14 7.64
N PRO A 236 -12.28 7.11 8.72
CA PRO A 236 -12.58 7.90 9.92
C PRO A 236 -12.33 9.39 9.66
N TYR A 237 -13.11 10.22 10.29
CA TYR A 237 -12.94 11.67 10.32
C TYR A 237 -13.14 12.20 11.74
N ILE A 238 -12.66 13.42 12.01
CA ILE A 238 -12.81 14.07 13.30
C ILE A 238 -14.22 14.63 13.40
N THR A 239 -14.97 14.21 14.42
CA THR A 239 -16.34 14.67 14.70
C THR A 239 -16.39 15.83 15.66
N ASP A 240 -15.40 15.92 16.55
CA ASP A 240 -15.34 16.96 17.58
C ASP A 240 -13.89 17.16 18.01
N ILE A 241 -13.56 18.40 18.38
CA ILE A 241 -12.25 18.76 18.94
C ILE A 241 -12.42 19.88 19.97
N PHE A 242 -11.82 19.65 21.13
CA PHE A 242 -11.80 20.65 22.19
C PHE A 242 -10.39 20.82 22.76
N PRO A 243 -9.89 22.06 22.90
CA PRO A 243 -10.44 23.31 22.38
C PRO A 243 -10.53 23.32 20.85
N ILE A 244 -11.40 24.18 20.30
CA ILE A 244 -11.58 24.32 18.86
C ILE A 244 -10.26 24.80 18.22
N SER A 245 -9.91 24.26 17.06
CA SER A 245 -8.72 24.71 16.30
C SER A 245 -8.82 26.20 15.93
N ASN A 246 -7.68 26.87 15.87
CA ASN A 246 -7.55 28.32 15.63
C ASN A 246 -8.21 29.21 16.73
N SER A 247 -8.39 28.70 17.95
CA SER A 247 -8.93 29.45 19.07
C SER A 247 -7.85 29.82 20.10
N ILE A 248 -8.23 30.68 21.03
CA ILE A 248 -7.41 30.92 22.23
C ILE A 248 -7.62 29.76 23.18
N LEU A 249 -6.53 29.20 23.71
CA LEU A 249 -6.58 28.11 24.70
C LEU A 249 -7.27 28.59 25.97
N PRO A 250 -8.41 28.02 26.38
CA PRO A 250 -9.12 28.49 27.56
C PRO A 250 -8.27 28.35 28.85
N LEU A 251 -8.50 29.26 29.79
CA LEU A 251 -7.83 29.19 31.10
C LEU A 251 -8.18 27.88 31.83
N GLY A 252 -7.16 27.27 32.45
CA GLY A 252 -7.33 26.01 33.17
C GLY A 252 -7.43 24.76 32.31
N ILE A 253 -7.50 24.87 30.99
CA ILE A 253 -7.48 23.71 30.09
C ILE A 253 -6.04 23.38 29.69
N ASP A 254 -5.63 22.17 29.98
CA ASP A 254 -4.31 21.59 29.66
C ASP A 254 -4.40 20.40 28.69
N THR A 255 -5.59 19.98 28.28
CA THR A 255 -5.80 18.78 27.49
C THR A 255 -6.60 19.07 26.24
N ILE A 256 -6.01 18.77 25.09
CA ILE A 256 -6.70 18.76 23.78
C ILE A 256 -7.35 17.40 23.62
N GLN A 257 -8.67 17.36 23.36
CA GLN A 257 -9.42 16.15 23.10
C GLN A 257 -9.92 16.16 21.65
N ILE A 258 -9.69 15.06 20.95
CA ILE A 258 -10.02 14.88 19.53
C ILE A 258 -10.87 13.62 19.41
N ARG A 259 -12.12 13.78 18.93
CA ARG A 259 -13.08 12.68 18.80
C ARG A 259 -13.24 12.29 17.34
N PHE A 260 -13.20 10.97 17.10
CA PHE A 260 -13.31 10.38 15.76
C PHE A 260 -14.68 9.73 15.53
N SER A 261 -15.09 9.67 14.26
CA SER A 261 -16.36 9.09 13.82
C SER A 261 -16.41 7.56 13.92
N LYS A 262 -15.27 6.91 14.09
CA LYS A 262 -15.12 5.45 14.12
C LYS A 262 -14.23 5.01 15.27
N PRO A 263 -14.36 3.75 15.73
CA PRO A 263 -13.40 3.21 16.70
C PRO A 263 -12.03 3.08 16.05
N MET A 264 -11.01 3.57 16.73
CA MET A 264 -9.64 3.70 16.24
C MET A 264 -8.75 2.56 16.75
N PHE A 265 -7.70 2.22 15.97
CA PHE A 265 -6.79 1.11 16.25
C PHE A 265 -5.84 1.37 17.44
N GLY A 266 -5.70 2.63 17.87
CA GLY A 266 -4.87 2.99 19.03
C GLY A 266 -3.46 3.48 18.67
N ALA A 267 -3.01 3.37 17.43
CA ALA A 267 -1.79 4.03 16.98
C ALA A 267 -2.02 5.55 16.84
N TYR A 268 -0.95 6.33 16.87
CA TYR A 268 -1.00 7.77 16.59
C TYR A 268 0.32 8.25 15.96
N GLY A 269 0.26 9.37 15.25
CA GLY A 269 1.42 10.05 14.72
C GLY A 269 1.17 11.56 14.63
N ILE A 270 1.93 12.32 15.40
CA ILE A 270 1.85 13.78 15.44
C ILE A 270 3.11 14.35 14.77
N ARG A 271 2.96 15.36 13.91
CA ARG A 271 4.05 16.02 13.21
C ARG A 271 3.96 17.54 13.37
N PRO A 272 5.08 18.27 13.28
CA PRO A 272 5.05 19.73 13.13
C PRO A 272 4.21 20.12 11.92
N LEU A 273 3.66 21.33 11.95
CA LEU A 273 3.05 21.94 10.78
C LEU A 273 4.12 22.28 9.72
N ASP A 274 3.68 22.41 8.48
CA ASP A 274 4.57 22.78 7.38
C ASP A 274 5.02 24.26 7.50
N ASP A 275 4.21 25.11 8.17
CA ASP A 275 4.59 26.47 8.52
C ASP A 275 5.54 26.49 9.73
N LYS A 276 6.83 26.63 9.45
CA LYS A 276 7.89 26.65 10.47
C LYS A 276 7.81 27.81 11.48
N ARG A 277 6.97 28.82 11.26
CA ARG A 277 6.72 29.93 12.21
C ARG A 277 5.86 29.48 13.38
N ILE A 278 5.09 28.42 13.22
CA ILE A 278 4.24 27.84 14.24
C ILE A 278 4.99 26.67 14.89
N SER A 279 5.39 26.88 16.14
CA SER A 279 6.08 25.83 16.89
C SER A 279 5.10 24.75 17.35
N PRO A 280 5.50 23.47 17.36
CA PRO A 280 4.69 22.45 18.01
C PRO A 280 4.69 22.67 19.53
N PRO A 281 3.58 22.35 20.22
CA PRO A 281 3.50 22.42 21.67
C PRO A 281 4.21 21.19 22.26
N TYR A 282 5.52 21.25 22.39
CA TYR A 282 6.27 20.14 23.00
C TYR A 282 5.83 19.96 24.45
N THR A 283 5.58 18.71 24.81
CA THR A 283 5.18 18.29 26.14
C THR A 283 5.95 17.03 26.51
N ASP A 284 6.26 16.87 27.78
CA ASP A 284 6.89 15.65 28.32
C ASP A 284 5.84 14.53 28.50
N TYR A 285 4.56 14.86 28.38
CA TYR A 285 3.48 13.91 28.52
C TYR A 285 3.22 13.20 27.19
N GLN A 286 3.08 11.88 27.27
CA GLN A 286 2.71 11.10 26.09
C GLN A 286 1.24 11.31 25.75
N PRO A 287 0.91 11.53 24.48
CA PRO A 287 -0.47 11.48 24.02
C PRO A 287 -1.07 10.09 24.29
N PHE A 288 -2.38 10.03 24.54
CA PHE A 288 -3.05 8.76 24.86
C PHE A 288 -4.47 8.69 24.32
N TRP A 289 -4.97 7.47 24.19
CA TRP A 289 -6.36 7.19 23.86
C TRP A 289 -7.18 7.07 25.15
N LYS A 290 -8.12 8.00 25.36
CA LYS A 290 -9.06 7.97 26.50
C LYS A 290 -10.05 6.80 26.35
N ASP A 291 -10.48 6.58 25.12
CA ASP A 291 -11.32 5.47 24.68
C ASP A 291 -11.04 5.20 23.20
N LYS A 292 -11.77 4.24 22.58
CA LYS A 292 -11.60 3.90 21.16
C LYS A 292 -11.91 5.04 20.18
N TYR A 293 -12.56 6.10 20.62
CA TYR A 293 -12.99 7.22 19.78
C TYR A 293 -12.27 8.53 20.12
N THR A 294 -11.66 8.64 21.29
CA THR A 294 -11.16 9.92 21.81
C THR A 294 -9.66 9.86 22.07
N PHE A 295 -8.92 10.65 21.33
CA PHE A 295 -7.48 10.85 21.48
C PHE A 295 -7.22 12.13 22.27
N CYS A 296 -6.26 12.10 23.19
CA CYS A 296 -5.93 13.19 24.11
C CYS A 296 -4.46 13.56 24.01
N ILE A 297 -4.19 14.87 24.04
CA ILE A 297 -2.85 15.45 24.11
C ILE A 297 -2.81 16.38 25.31
N ILE A 298 -1.96 16.06 26.30
CA ILE A 298 -1.76 16.88 27.48
C ILE A 298 -0.70 17.92 27.18
N LEU A 299 -0.98 19.18 27.50
CA LEU A 299 -0.09 20.32 27.33
C LEU A 299 0.59 20.68 28.65
N ASP A 300 1.88 20.92 28.62
CA ASP A 300 2.58 21.56 29.73
C ASP A 300 2.53 23.08 29.57
N ARG A 301 1.50 23.70 30.17
CA ARG A 301 1.28 25.15 30.05
C ARG A 301 2.46 25.99 30.52
N SER A 302 3.26 25.47 31.47
CA SER A 302 4.44 26.20 31.97
C SER A 302 5.54 26.40 30.94
N LYS A 303 5.54 25.58 29.89
CA LYS A 303 6.49 25.63 28.76
C LYS A 303 5.97 26.43 27.57
N LEU A 304 4.72 26.92 27.63
CA LEU A 304 4.10 27.66 26.53
C LEU A 304 4.13 29.16 26.83
N GLU A 305 4.58 29.94 25.84
CA GLU A 305 4.72 31.39 25.93
C GLU A 305 3.36 32.06 25.71
N LYS A 306 3.03 33.06 26.56
CA LYS A 306 1.82 33.88 26.43
C LYS A 306 1.75 34.54 25.05
N GLY A 307 0.56 34.65 24.49
CA GLY A 307 0.29 35.28 23.20
C GLY A 307 0.81 34.53 21.97
N LYS A 308 1.58 33.46 22.14
CA LYS A 308 2.17 32.68 21.02
C LYS A 308 1.20 31.65 20.47
N THR A 309 1.26 31.45 19.16
CA THR A 309 0.52 30.39 18.48
C THR A 309 1.36 29.12 18.39
N TYR A 310 0.73 28.01 18.74
CA TYR A 310 1.28 26.65 18.63
C TYR A 310 0.42 25.79 17.72
N GLY A 311 1.01 24.74 17.13
CA GLY A 311 0.26 23.85 16.29
C GLY A 311 1.00 22.56 15.96
N PHE A 312 0.23 21.60 15.50
CA PHE A 312 0.71 20.30 15.06
C PHE A 312 -0.22 19.73 13.97
N LYS A 313 0.20 18.65 13.37
CA LYS A 313 -0.56 17.94 12.35
C LYS A 313 -0.74 16.49 12.77
N LEU A 314 -1.98 16.00 12.79
CA LEU A 314 -2.26 14.56 12.90
C LEU A 314 -1.99 13.91 11.55
N ASN A 315 -1.09 12.94 11.51
CA ASN A 315 -0.76 12.24 10.28
C ASN A 315 -1.77 11.13 10.02
N ARG A 316 -2.54 11.27 8.94
CA ARG A 316 -3.60 10.33 8.55
C ARG A 316 -3.17 8.87 8.54
N ALA A 317 -1.94 8.57 8.14
CA ALA A 317 -1.45 7.19 8.02
C ALA A 317 -1.37 6.45 9.36
N PHE A 318 -1.28 7.18 10.49
CA PHE A 318 -1.20 6.61 11.83
C PHE A 318 -2.55 6.63 12.57
N PHE A 319 -3.49 7.48 12.15
CA PHE A 319 -4.84 7.52 12.71
C PHE A 319 -5.76 6.64 11.87
N GLN A 320 -5.76 5.35 12.17
CA GLN A 320 -6.53 4.33 11.46
C GLN A 320 -7.68 3.81 12.31
N SER A 321 -8.82 3.52 11.67
CA SER A 321 -9.90 2.80 12.32
C SER A 321 -9.48 1.36 12.69
N GLU A 322 -10.23 0.69 13.58
CA GLU A 322 -10.02 -0.74 13.90
C GLU A 322 -10.03 -1.64 12.66
N LYS A 323 -10.70 -1.20 11.59
CA LYS A 323 -10.70 -1.86 10.28
C LYS A 323 -9.56 -1.41 9.36
N THR A 324 -8.56 -0.70 9.90
CA THR A 324 -7.34 -0.24 9.22
C THR A 324 -7.52 0.83 8.13
N TYR A 325 -8.69 1.44 8.01
CA TYR A 325 -8.89 2.60 7.14
C TYR A 325 -8.25 3.84 7.76
N PRO A 326 -7.30 4.51 7.09
CA PRO A 326 -6.71 5.73 7.59
C PRO A 326 -7.70 6.90 7.47
N MET A 327 -7.43 8.00 8.17
CA MET A 327 -8.16 9.25 7.95
C MET A 327 -8.06 9.70 6.50
N LYS A 328 -9.09 10.40 6.01
CA LYS A 328 -9.16 10.90 4.65
C LYS A 328 -7.98 11.82 4.29
N GLU A 329 -7.57 12.66 5.23
CA GLU A 329 -6.47 13.63 5.08
C GLU A 329 -5.75 13.88 6.40
N ASP A 330 -4.56 14.49 6.32
CA ASP A 330 -3.86 15.01 7.49
C ASP A 330 -4.67 16.14 8.10
N PHE A 331 -4.74 16.21 9.43
CA PHE A 331 -5.51 17.23 10.13
C PHE A 331 -4.57 18.23 10.84
N PRO A 332 -4.46 19.50 10.36
CA PRO A 332 -3.73 20.54 11.05
C PRO A 332 -4.55 21.10 12.21
N TYR A 333 -3.91 21.31 13.35
CA TYR A 333 -4.49 21.91 14.53
C TYR A 333 -3.60 23.04 15.03
N THR A 334 -4.21 24.15 15.40
CA THR A 334 -3.51 25.29 16.03
C THR A 334 -4.31 25.87 17.19
N PHE A 335 -3.60 26.50 18.11
CA PHE A 335 -4.19 27.30 19.17
C PHE A 335 -3.26 28.46 19.55
N LYS A 336 -3.83 29.52 20.08
CA LYS A 336 -3.06 30.66 20.65
C LYS A 336 -3.11 30.61 22.17
N MET A 337 -1.98 30.84 22.84
CA MET A 337 -1.96 31.05 24.28
C MET A 337 -2.61 32.40 24.61
N PRO A 338 -3.33 32.51 25.76
CA PRO A 338 -3.82 33.80 26.23
C PRO A 338 -2.69 34.83 26.34
N ASP A 339 -3.01 36.09 26.14
CA ASP A 339 -2.05 37.21 26.27
C ASP A 339 -1.79 37.56 27.76
N GLU A 340 -2.68 37.15 28.67
CA GLU A 340 -2.60 37.39 30.11
C GLU A 340 -2.47 36.09 30.93
#